data_7908bd685b76a5a92de2b92fa07a3f2c
#
_entry.id   7908bd685b76a5a92de2b92fa07a3f2c
#
_cell.length_a   1.000
_cell.length_b   1.000
_cell.length_c   1.000
_cell.angle_alpha   90.00
_cell.angle_beta   90.00
_cell.angle_gamma   90.00
#
_symmetry.space_group_name_H-M   'P 1'
#
loop_
_entity.id
_entity.type
_entity.pdbx_description
1 polymer ?
#
loop_
_entity_poly.entity_id
_entity_poly.type
_entity_poly.pdbx_seq_one_letter_code
_entity_poly.pdbx_strand_id
1 'polypeptide(L)'
;FKPRKALQYNQIMGGTSSDGMSSYYAKNPRYGANIKYYIKEGESSIRSMRISRESFKGVSSEIIEKLLGWGYDTPRSVFADEINDIVDKTGLSKEDVKSVRTIIRDNQKKGVNIAFPGWEQLDSERNESYASSLVVIKDAEGNTVKEISGPYFRGVHEVNWDLTKDYVTTISSGSTYTSRLTRWVNPGEYTVELFKRHNGEITKISEPTTLTVERIRQGTLVNPELNSHDKYYEDLTELYQKVGQYGSWFEKSNDKLRSFKSSVKYVSQNRVDIEKKIDALSDEKNTLYAKLYGSVSKKDVGEKEPQTIFDRLSNARGGWYSSSYGPTKLHMKSYDMAKEMFIRLKPEMDAYFENVNKVGKILEEAGAPIVLD
;
A
#
# COMPACT_ATOMS: atom_id res chain seq x y z
N PHE A 1 -19.08 10.51 -11.52
CA PHE A 1 -20.29 11.01 -10.83
C PHE A 1 -19.87 11.98 -9.71
N LYS A 2 -20.69 13.01 -9.42
CA LYS A 2 -20.43 13.96 -8.33
C LYS A 2 -20.49 13.20 -6.98
N PRO A 3 -19.42 13.20 -6.17
CA PRO A 3 -19.43 12.57 -4.86
C PRO A 3 -20.40 13.26 -3.91
N ARG A 4 -20.96 12.51 -2.98
CA ARG A 4 -21.71 13.11 -1.87
C ARG A 4 -20.75 13.75 -0.88
N LYS A 5 -21.21 14.76 -0.14
CA LYS A 5 -20.51 15.32 1.01
C LYS A 5 -20.08 14.20 1.96
N ALA A 6 -18.83 14.20 2.37
CA ALA A 6 -18.28 13.23 3.30
C ALA A 6 -18.24 13.79 4.72
N LEU A 7 -18.65 12.98 5.69
CA LEU A 7 -18.71 13.37 7.10
C LEU A 7 -17.62 12.66 7.90
N GLN A 8 -16.88 13.45 8.68
CA GLN A 8 -15.91 12.93 9.64
C GLN A 8 -16.57 12.71 11.00
N TYR A 9 -16.51 11.49 11.50
CA TYR A 9 -16.97 11.11 12.83
C TYR A 9 -16.28 9.83 13.30
N ASN A 10 -16.20 9.64 14.59
CA ASN A 10 -15.74 8.36 15.16
C ASN A 10 -16.90 7.36 15.15
N GLN A 11 -16.72 6.25 14.44
CA GLN A 11 -17.65 5.14 14.54
C GLN A 11 -17.46 4.45 15.88
N ILE A 12 -18.51 4.36 16.68
CA ILE A 12 -18.50 3.57 17.88
C ILE A 12 -18.56 2.09 17.48
N MET A 13 -17.46 1.40 17.63
CA MET A 13 -17.35 -0.05 17.43
C MET A 13 -17.80 -0.74 18.73
N GLY A 14 -19.07 -0.57 19.10
CA GLY A 14 -19.66 -1.24 20.25
C GLY A 14 -20.17 -2.63 19.87
N GLY A 15 -19.90 -3.63 20.69
CA GLY A 15 -20.58 -4.92 20.60
C GLY A 15 -22.05 -4.78 21.01
N THR A 16 -22.92 -5.50 20.37
CA THR A 16 -24.37 -5.52 20.62
C THR A 16 -24.75 -6.24 21.92
N SER A 17 -23.78 -6.74 22.68
CA SER A 17 -23.99 -7.61 23.84
C SER A 17 -24.62 -6.96 25.05
N SER A 18 -24.65 -5.62 25.14
CA SER A 18 -25.17 -4.89 26.30
C SER A 18 -26.56 -4.29 26.10
N ASP A 19 -27.11 -4.31 24.88
CA ASP A 19 -28.30 -3.51 24.53
C ASP A 19 -29.59 -4.34 24.48
N GLY A 20 -29.51 -5.61 24.86
CA GLY A 20 -30.66 -6.53 24.91
C GLY A 20 -31.02 -7.12 23.54
N MET A 21 -31.59 -8.34 23.56
CA MET A 21 -31.92 -9.11 22.33
C MET A 21 -33.07 -8.51 21.50
N SER A 22 -33.79 -7.50 22.00
CA SER A 22 -34.91 -6.84 21.33
C SER A 22 -34.54 -5.52 20.64
N SER A 23 -33.26 -5.11 20.69
CA SER A 23 -32.82 -3.85 20.09
C SER A 23 -32.59 -4.02 18.58
N TYR A 24 -33.14 -3.11 17.76
CA TYR A 24 -32.89 -3.05 16.34
C TYR A 24 -31.58 -2.32 16.04
N TYR A 25 -30.73 -2.97 15.27
CA TYR A 25 -29.47 -2.39 14.80
C TYR A 25 -29.47 -2.23 13.29
N ALA A 26 -29.34 -1.00 12.84
CA ALA A 26 -28.95 -0.74 11.46
C ALA A 26 -27.42 -0.74 11.33
N LYS A 27 -26.90 -1.37 10.28
CA LYS A 27 -25.48 -1.26 9.96
C LYS A 27 -25.13 0.19 9.69
N ASN A 28 -24.03 0.67 10.28
CA ASN A 28 -23.51 1.98 9.94
C ASN A 28 -23.22 2.09 8.44
N PRO A 29 -23.52 3.25 7.81
CA PRO A 29 -23.06 3.51 6.45
C PRO A 29 -21.53 3.36 6.39
N ARG A 30 -21.02 2.98 5.23
CA ARG A 30 -19.56 2.90 5.03
C ARG A 30 -18.94 4.27 5.30
N TYR A 31 -18.00 4.31 6.25
CA TYR A 31 -17.28 5.53 6.60
C TYR A 31 -16.45 6.03 5.42
N GLY A 32 -16.38 7.34 5.25
CA GLY A 32 -15.55 7.98 4.25
C GLY A 32 -16.34 8.52 3.06
N ALA A 33 -15.63 8.82 1.99
CA ALA A 33 -16.19 9.28 0.74
C ALA A 33 -16.25 8.14 -0.28
N ASN A 34 -17.46 7.76 -0.69
CA ASN A 34 -17.66 6.80 -1.76
C ASN A 34 -17.61 7.53 -3.11
N ILE A 35 -16.58 7.26 -3.88
CA ILE A 35 -16.32 7.87 -5.19
C ILE A 35 -16.71 6.85 -6.26
N LYS A 36 -17.77 7.18 -7.02
CA LYS A 36 -18.27 6.33 -8.10
C LYS A 36 -17.83 6.88 -9.44
N TYR A 37 -17.38 5.99 -10.33
CA TYR A 37 -17.02 6.32 -11.69
C TYR A 37 -17.50 5.26 -12.67
N TYR A 38 -17.62 5.63 -13.94
CA TYR A 38 -18.04 4.74 -15.01
C TYR A 38 -16.92 4.63 -16.06
N ILE A 39 -16.57 3.43 -16.40
CA ILE A 39 -15.64 3.14 -17.49
C ILE A 39 -16.46 2.63 -18.67
N LYS A 40 -16.44 3.40 -19.76
CA LYS A 40 -17.16 3.04 -21.00
C LYS A 40 -16.44 1.92 -21.74
N GLU A 41 -15.13 2.07 -21.89
CA GLU A 41 -14.27 1.15 -22.61
C GLU A 41 -13.14 0.73 -21.66
N GLY A 42 -13.27 -0.48 -21.11
CA GLY A 42 -12.27 -1.08 -20.23
C GLY A 42 -11.26 -1.88 -21.03
N GLU A 43 -10.11 -2.12 -20.46
CA GLU A 43 -9.12 -3.02 -21.02
C GLU A 43 -9.18 -4.36 -20.30
N SER A 44 -9.29 -5.42 -21.08
CA SER A 44 -9.20 -6.79 -20.60
C SER A 44 -7.75 -7.26 -20.71
N SER A 45 -7.31 -8.12 -19.79
CA SER A 45 -5.98 -8.70 -19.85
C SER A 45 -5.80 -9.55 -21.11
N ILE A 46 -4.57 -9.64 -21.62
CA ILE A 46 -4.20 -10.49 -22.77
C ILE A 46 -4.72 -11.93 -22.53
N ARG A 47 -4.53 -12.44 -21.32
CA ARG A 47 -5.06 -13.75 -20.90
C ARG A 47 -6.59 -13.81 -20.99
N SER A 48 -7.28 -12.80 -20.49
CA SER A 48 -8.75 -12.75 -20.52
C SER A 48 -9.28 -12.67 -21.94
N MET A 49 -8.64 -11.85 -22.78
CA MET A 49 -8.98 -11.76 -24.21
C MET A 49 -8.76 -13.08 -24.94
N ARG A 50 -7.66 -13.78 -24.69
CA ARG A 50 -7.42 -15.10 -25.27
C ARG A 50 -8.48 -16.11 -24.83
N ILE A 51 -8.71 -16.24 -23.52
CA ILE A 51 -9.72 -17.18 -22.98
C ILE A 51 -11.10 -16.87 -23.55
N SER A 52 -11.47 -15.59 -23.65
CA SER A 52 -12.74 -15.19 -24.24
C SER A 52 -12.80 -15.58 -25.72
N ARG A 53 -11.80 -15.20 -26.53
CA ARG A 53 -11.73 -15.56 -27.96
C ARG A 53 -11.86 -17.06 -28.19
N GLU A 54 -11.10 -17.87 -27.45
CA GLU A 54 -11.17 -19.33 -27.59
C GLU A 54 -12.51 -19.91 -27.11
N SER A 55 -13.16 -19.26 -26.14
CA SER A 55 -14.50 -19.66 -25.68
C SER A 55 -15.58 -19.44 -26.77
N PHE A 56 -15.43 -18.41 -27.62
CA PHE A 56 -16.33 -18.11 -28.74
C PHE A 56 -15.95 -18.85 -30.02
N LYS A 57 -14.94 -19.70 -30.02
CA LYS A 57 -14.51 -20.44 -31.19
C LYS A 57 -15.65 -21.30 -31.77
N GLY A 58 -15.99 -21.08 -33.04
CA GLY A 58 -17.13 -21.72 -33.71
C GLY A 58 -18.41 -20.90 -33.75
N VAL A 59 -18.43 -19.72 -33.14
CA VAL A 59 -19.48 -18.72 -33.33
C VAL A 59 -19.17 -17.93 -34.62
N SER A 60 -20.20 -17.59 -35.41
CA SER A 60 -20.02 -16.81 -36.63
C SER A 60 -19.54 -15.38 -36.34
N SER A 61 -18.72 -14.80 -37.22
CA SER A 61 -18.19 -13.45 -37.06
C SER A 61 -19.26 -12.38 -36.95
N GLU A 62 -20.37 -12.52 -37.67
CA GLU A 62 -21.50 -11.60 -37.61
C GLU A 62 -22.17 -11.56 -36.24
N ILE A 63 -22.34 -12.74 -35.60
CA ILE A 63 -22.91 -12.85 -34.25
C ILE A 63 -21.92 -12.25 -33.24
N ILE A 64 -20.61 -12.53 -33.41
CA ILE A 64 -19.57 -11.99 -32.54
C ILE A 64 -19.56 -10.44 -32.57
N GLU A 65 -19.61 -9.83 -33.79
CA GLU A 65 -19.65 -8.37 -33.93
C GLU A 65 -20.84 -7.74 -33.22
N LYS A 66 -22.04 -8.31 -33.37
CA LYS A 66 -23.24 -7.83 -32.70
C LYS A 66 -23.12 -7.94 -31.17
N LEU A 67 -22.55 -9.04 -30.66
CA LEU A 67 -22.32 -9.23 -29.23
C LEU A 67 -21.29 -8.23 -28.69
N LEU A 68 -20.16 -8.08 -29.37
CA LEU A 68 -19.10 -7.14 -28.97
C LEU A 68 -19.57 -5.68 -28.97
N GLY A 69 -20.37 -5.28 -29.94
CA GLY A 69 -20.96 -3.92 -30.02
C GLY A 69 -21.78 -3.54 -28.78
N TRP A 70 -22.30 -4.51 -28.04
CA TRP A 70 -23.05 -4.33 -26.81
C TRP A 70 -22.30 -4.77 -25.55
N GLY A 71 -21.00 -5.15 -25.70
CA GLY A 71 -20.13 -5.49 -24.57
C GLY A 71 -20.29 -6.90 -24.04
N TYR A 72 -20.82 -7.79 -24.86
CA TYR A 72 -20.81 -9.22 -24.58
C TYR A 72 -19.50 -9.85 -25.08
N ASP A 73 -18.39 -9.41 -24.54
CA ASP A 73 -17.02 -9.73 -24.93
C ASP A 73 -16.42 -10.93 -24.18
N THR A 74 -17.11 -11.38 -23.13
CA THR A 74 -16.66 -12.50 -22.31
C THR A 74 -17.79 -13.54 -22.15
N PRO A 75 -17.44 -14.81 -21.88
CA PRO A 75 -18.46 -15.81 -21.50
C PRO A 75 -19.34 -15.31 -20.34
N ARG A 76 -18.74 -14.67 -19.35
CA ARG A 76 -19.46 -14.15 -18.17
C ARG A 76 -20.51 -13.12 -18.56
N SER A 77 -20.19 -12.17 -19.44
CA SER A 77 -21.16 -11.16 -19.87
C SER A 77 -22.34 -11.76 -20.62
N VAL A 78 -22.10 -12.78 -21.46
CA VAL A 78 -23.16 -13.50 -22.18
C VAL A 78 -24.09 -14.31 -21.27
N PHE A 79 -23.59 -14.78 -20.12
CA PHE A 79 -24.40 -15.54 -19.14
C PHE A 79 -25.02 -14.68 -18.05
N ALA A 80 -24.59 -13.43 -17.89
CA ALA A 80 -25.08 -12.52 -16.84
C ALA A 80 -26.49 -11.99 -17.13
N ASP A 81 -26.81 -11.69 -18.39
CA ASP A 81 -28.11 -11.15 -18.79
C ASP A 81 -29.06 -12.28 -19.21
N GLU A 82 -30.36 -12.02 -19.15
CA GLU A 82 -31.35 -12.96 -19.69
C GLU A 82 -31.29 -13.01 -21.24
N ILE A 83 -31.76 -14.12 -21.84
CA ILE A 83 -31.72 -14.29 -23.28
C ILE A 83 -32.49 -13.17 -23.99
N ASN A 84 -33.66 -12.82 -23.45
CA ASN A 84 -34.49 -11.77 -24.03
C ASN A 84 -33.81 -10.41 -24.01
N ASP A 85 -33.09 -10.07 -22.95
CA ASP A 85 -32.34 -8.81 -22.83
C ASP A 85 -31.21 -8.73 -23.88
N ILE A 86 -30.55 -9.84 -24.14
CA ILE A 86 -29.51 -9.90 -25.20
C ILE A 86 -30.14 -9.74 -26.58
N VAL A 87 -31.26 -10.40 -26.84
CA VAL A 87 -32.02 -10.29 -28.07
C VAL A 87 -32.45 -8.85 -28.34
N ASP A 88 -33.06 -8.20 -27.33
CA ASP A 88 -33.54 -6.82 -27.44
C ASP A 88 -32.42 -5.81 -27.69
N LYS A 89 -31.26 -6.02 -27.07
CA LYS A 89 -30.08 -5.16 -27.26
C LYS A 89 -29.37 -5.39 -28.59
N THR A 90 -29.14 -6.65 -28.95
CA THR A 90 -28.27 -7.01 -30.08
C THR A 90 -28.99 -7.22 -31.41
N GLY A 91 -30.31 -7.40 -31.37
CA GLY A 91 -31.10 -7.78 -32.56
C GLY A 91 -30.83 -9.21 -33.05
N LEU A 92 -30.18 -10.05 -32.25
CA LEU A 92 -30.00 -11.48 -32.54
C LEU A 92 -31.29 -12.27 -32.30
N SER A 93 -31.41 -13.43 -32.95
CA SER A 93 -32.54 -14.32 -32.61
C SER A 93 -32.30 -15.04 -31.29
N LYS A 94 -33.42 -15.55 -30.67
CA LYS A 94 -33.32 -16.37 -29.46
C LYS A 94 -32.50 -17.66 -29.68
N GLU A 95 -32.59 -18.19 -30.87
CA GLU A 95 -31.88 -19.40 -31.31
C GLU A 95 -30.39 -19.13 -31.39
N ASP A 96 -29.99 -17.98 -31.94
CA ASP A 96 -28.57 -17.57 -32.01
C ASP A 96 -27.96 -17.43 -30.62
N VAL A 97 -28.63 -16.73 -29.71
CA VAL A 97 -28.13 -16.53 -28.33
C VAL A 97 -28.02 -17.88 -27.59
N LYS A 98 -29.00 -18.80 -27.75
CA LYS A 98 -28.93 -20.15 -27.19
C LYS A 98 -27.77 -20.95 -27.78
N SER A 99 -27.57 -20.86 -29.11
CA SER A 99 -26.47 -21.53 -29.81
C SER A 99 -25.12 -21.03 -29.30
N VAL A 100 -24.94 -19.71 -29.17
CA VAL A 100 -23.72 -19.10 -28.59
C VAL A 100 -23.45 -19.64 -27.19
N ARG A 101 -24.46 -19.65 -26.31
CA ARG A 101 -24.30 -20.18 -24.94
C ARG A 101 -23.92 -21.66 -24.95
N THR A 102 -24.46 -22.44 -25.85
CA THR A 102 -24.14 -23.88 -25.99
C THR A 102 -22.69 -24.04 -26.47
N ILE A 103 -22.28 -23.34 -27.52
CA ILE A 103 -20.90 -23.36 -28.02
C ILE A 103 -19.89 -22.97 -26.91
N ILE A 104 -20.16 -21.90 -26.18
CA ILE A 104 -19.30 -21.48 -25.06
C ILE A 104 -19.16 -22.59 -24.01
N ARG A 105 -20.29 -23.19 -23.59
CA ARG A 105 -20.29 -24.29 -22.61
C ARG A 105 -19.51 -25.52 -23.08
N ASP A 106 -19.68 -25.87 -24.35
CA ASP A 106 -19.00 -27.01 -24.95
C ASP A 106 -17.49 -26.76 -25.07
N ASN A 107 -17.08 -25.56 -25.49
CA ASN A 107 -15.69 -25.17 -25.51
C ASN A 107 -15.06 -25.18 -24.12
N GLN A 108 -15.78 -24.71 -23.09
CA GLN A 108 -15.33 -24.78 -21.71
C GLN A 108 -15.20 -26.21 -21.21
N LYS A 109 -16.19 -27.08 -21.46
CA LYS A 109 -16.14 -28.51 -21.09
C LYS A 109 -15.00 -29.26 -21.76
N LYS A 110 -14.71 -28.96 -23.01
CA LYS A 110 -13.59 -29.53 -23.78
C LYS A 110 -12.23 -28.92 -23.42
N GLY A 111 -12.20 -27.88 -22.58
CA GLY A 111 -10.98 -27.19 -22.21
C GLY A 111 -10.33 -26.41 -23.36
N VAL A 112 -11.05 -26.09 -24.42
CA VAL A 112 -10.52 -25.34 -25.60
C VAL A 112 -10.02 -23.95 -25.14
N ASN A 113 -10.76 -23.32 -24.27
CA ASN A 113 -10.46 -21.98 -23.74
C ASN A 113 -9.23 -21.92 -22.80
N ILE A 114 -8.77 -23.08 -22.30
CA ILE A 114 -7.58 -23.18 -21.42
C ILE A 114 -6.46 -24.01 -22.05
N ALA A 115 -6.57 -24.33 -23.33
CA ALA A 115 -5.53 -25.02 -24.06
C ALA A 115 -4.20 -24.26 -24.01
N PHE A 116 -3.10 -24.98 -24.02
CA PHE A 116 -1.76 -24.39 -23.99
C PHE A 116 -1.54 -23.47 -25.20
N PRO A 117 -1.31 -22.17 -24.98
CA PRO A 117 -1.23 -21.19 -26.09
C PRO A 117 0.17 -21.04 -26.70
N GLY A 118 1.18 -21.74 -26.17
CA GLY A 118 2.58 -21.57 -26.46
C GLY A 118 3.31 -20.74 -25.39
N TRP A 119 4.64 -20.91 -25.34
CA TRP A 119 5.48 -20.27 -24.29
C TRP A 119 5.52 -18.76 -24.45
N GLU A 120 5.69 -18.23 -25.65
CA GLU A 120 5.74 -16.80 -25.94
C GLU A 120 4.45 -16.08 -25.48
N GLN A 121 3.29 -16.69 -25.73
CA GLN A 121 2.01 -16.14 -25.29
C GLN A 121 1.88 -16.16 -23.77
N LEU A 122 2.34 -17.25 -23.10
CA LEU A 122 2.33 -17.33 -21.64
C LEU A 122 3.27 -16.31 -20.99
N ASP A 123 4.45 -16.08 -21.60
CA ASP A 123 5.38 -15.06 -21.11
C ASP A 123 4.81 -13.65 -21.27
N SER A 124 4.14 -13.38 -22.40
CA SER A 124 3.42 -12.12 -22.61
C SER A 124 2.32 -11.90 -21.57
N GLU A 125 1.51 -12.95 -21.30
CA GLU A 125 0.46 -12.90 -20.28
C GLU A 125 1.02 -12.72 -18.86
N ARG A 126 2.16 -13.31 -18.55
CA ARG A 126 2.83 -13.21 -17.25
C ARG A 126 3.43 -11.83 -16.99
N ASN A 127 3.97 -11.23 -18.04
CA ASN A 127 4.65 -9.93 -17.96
C ASN A 127 3.70 -8.74 -18.22
N GLU A 128 2.41 -9.01 -18.46
CA GLU A 128 1.41 -7.98 -18.72
C GLU A 128 1.23 -7.06 -17.52
N SER A 129 1.25 -5.75 -17.75
CA SER A 129 0.84 -4.73 -16.79
C SER A 129 -0.66 -4.47 -16.94
N TYR A 130 -1.45 -4.87 -15.95
CA TYR A 130 -2.88 -4.65 -16.00
C TYR A 130 -3.26 -3.17 -15.93
N ALA A 131 -4.20 -2.77 -16.77
CA ALA A 131 -4.79 -1.46 -16.68
C ALA A 131 -5.57 -1.31 -15.37
N SER A 132 -5.36 -0.19 -14.68
CA SER A 132 -6.07 0.17 -13.46
C SER A 132 -6.51 1.62 -13.52
N SER A 133 -7.61 1.93 -12.84
CA SER A 133 -7.95 3.32 -12.57
C SER A 133 -7.15 3.80 -11.35
N LEU A 134 -6.82 5.09 -11.37
CA LEU A 134 -6.20 5.77 -10.24
C LEU A 134 -7.05 6.99 -9.91
N VAL A 135 -7.67 6.99 -8.74
CA VAL A 135 -8.39 8.13 -8.20
C VAL A 135 -7.42 8.95 -7.38
N VAL A 136 -7.15 10.18 -7.80
CA VAL A 136 -6.25 11.12 -7.13
C VAL A 136 -7.09 12.18 -6.43
N ILE A 137 -6.85 12.34 -5.14
CA ILE A 137 -7.53 13.32 -4.29
C ILE A 137 -6.52 14.39 -3.93
N LYS A 138 -6.87 15.66 -4.19
CA LYS A 138 -6.03 16.84 -3.95
C LYS A 138 -6.69 17.80 -2.98
N ASP A 139 -5.88 18.50 -2.19
CA ASP A 139 -6.31 19.62 -1.35
C ASP A 139 -6.58 20.90 -2.17
N ALA A 140 -6.97 21.98 -1.47
CA ALA A 140 -7.25 23.25 -2.08
C ALA A 140 -6.01 23.89 -2.75
N GLU A 141 -4.83 23.57 -2.27
CA GLU A 141 -3.53 24.02 -2.81
C GLU A 141 -3.06 23.17 -3.99
N GLY A 142 -3.77 22.10 -4.34
CA GLY A 142 -3.45 21.18 -5.45
C GLY A 142 -2.48 20.07 -5.09
N ASN A 143 -2.10 19.92 -3.82
CA ASN A 143 -1.24 18.85 -3.38
C ASN A 143 -2.01 17.53 -3.32
N THR A 144 -1.36 16.43 -3.72
CA THR A 144 -1.95 15.10 -3.61
C THR A 144 -2.06 14.66 -2.16
N VAL A 145 -3.28 14.37 -1.74
CA VAL A 145 -3.61 13.90 -0.38
C VAL A 145 -3.67 12.39 -0.34
N LYS A 146 -4.30 11.78 -1.35
CA LYS A 146 -4.49 10.33 -1.43
C LYS A 146 -4.58 9.86 -2.87
N GLU A 147 -4.00 8.70 -3.12
CA GLU A 147 -4.18 7.94 -4.36
C GLU A 147 -4.84 6.60 -4.05
N ILE A 148 -5.88 6.27 -4.81
CA ILE A 148 -6.65 5.04 -4.61
C ILE A 148 -6.74 4.32 -5.95
N SER A 149 -6.15 3.13 -6.03
CA SER A 149 -6.29 2.28 -7.20
C SER A 149 -7.65 1.59 -7.24
N GLY A 150 -8.23 1.51 -8.41
CA GLY A 150 -9.51 0.85 -8.64
C GLY A 150 -9.51 0.05 -9.94
N PRO A 151 -10.62 -0.66 -10.23
CA PRO A 151 -10.77 -1.44 -11.45
C PRO A 151 -10.84 -0.55 -12.70
N TYR A 152 -10.35 -1.03 -13.82
CA TYR A 152 -10.43 -0.39 -15.13
C TYR A 152 -11.05 -1.32 -16.17
N PHE A 153 -12.18 -1.91 -15.87
CA PHE A 153 -13.01 -2.65 -16.84
C PHE A 153 -14.35 -1.95 -17.03
N ARG A 154 -15.04 -2.26 -18.09
CA ARG A 154 -16.33 -1.64 -18.44
C ARG A 154 -17.34 -1.80 -17.29
N GLY A 155 -18.00 -0.69 -16.94
CA GLY A 155 -19.05 -0.68 -15.91
C GLY A 155 -18.91 0.43 -14.89
N VAL A 156 -19.78 0.37 -13.89
CA VAL A 156 -19.78 1.30 -12.74
C VAL A 156 -18.90 0.70 -11.64
N HIS A 157 -17.99 1.52 -11.16
CA HIS A 157 -17.07 1.15 -10.08
C HIS A 157 -17.18 2.13 -8.92
N GLU A 158 -16.75 1.68 -7.76
CA GLU A 158 -16.72 2.48 -6.54
C GLU A 158 -15.40 2.25 -5.81
N VAL A 159 -14.75 3.33 -5.42
CA VAL A 159 -13.65 3.33 -4.46
C VAL A 159 -14.06 4.16 -3.24
N ASN A 160 -13.51 3.81 -2.10
CA ASN A 160 -13.80 4.51 -0.85
C ASN A 160 -12.54 5.18 -0.33
N TRP A 161 -12.64 6.48 -0.08
CA TRP A 161 -11.63 7.24 0.63
C TRP A 161 -12.01 7.37 2.10
N ASP A 162 -11.18 6.88 2.97
CA ASP A 162 -11.36 6.88 4.42
C ASP A 162 -11.12 8.25 5.09
N LEU A 163 -11.04 9.31 4.30
CA LEU A 163 -10.78 10.70 4.71
C LEU A 163 -9.44 10.86 5.42
N THR A 164 -8.46 10.05 5.01
CA THR A 164 -7.09 10.11 5.57
C THR A 164 -6.08 10.57 4.53
N LYS A 165 -5.02 11.23 5.04
CA LYS A 165 -3.76 11.48 4.32
C LYS A 165 -2.71 10.50 4.83
N ASP A 166 -1.95 9.91 3.93
CA ASP A 166 -0.87 8.98 4.26
C ASP A 166 0.48 9.70 4.27
N TYR A 167 1.28 9.38 5.28
CA TYR A 167 2.67 9.80 5.38
C TYR A 167 3.54 8.54 5.37
N VAL A 168 4.23 8.30 4.28
CA VAL A 168 5.09 7.12 4.12
C VAL A 168 6.30 7.24 5.03
N THR A 169 6.48 6.26 5.93
CA THR A 169 7.62 6.25 6.85
C THR A 169 8.77 5.40 6.34
N THR A 170 8.49 4.19 5.85
CA THR A 170 9.52 3.31 5.30
C THR A 170 8.98 2.44 4.19
N ILE A 171 9.85 2.12 3.23
CA ILE A 171 9.62 1.10 2.20
C ILE A 171 10.76 0.10 2.33
N SER A 172 10.43 -1.16 2.65
CA SER A 172 11.44 -2.22 2.78
C SER A 172 11.76 -2.83 1.41
N SER A 173 13.04 -3.05 1.15
CA SER A 173 13.49 -3.76 -0.05
C SER A 173 12.91 -5.19 -0.06
N GLY A 174 12.32 -5.60 -1.19
CA GLY A 174 11.70 -6.91 -1.33
C GLY A 174 10.31 -7.07 -0.70
N SER A 175 9.74 -6.02 -0.11
CA SER A 175 8.39 -6.01 0.42
C SER A 175 7.46 -5.11 -0.40
N THR A 176 6.25 -5.58 -0.64
CA THR A 176 5.17 -4.74 -1.19
C THR A 176 4.49 -3.90 -0.11
N TYR A 177 4.82 -4.16 1.15
CA TYR A 177 4.25 -3.42 2.29
C TYR A 177 4.99 -2.11 2.52
N THR A 178 4.24 -1.02 2.50
CA THR A 178 4.73 0.32 2.80
C THR A 178 4.29 0.69 4.21
N SER A 179 5.24 0.91 5.11
CA SER A 179 4.92 1.45 6.43
C SER A 179 4.53 2.92 6.29
N ARG A 180 3.37 3.27 6.86
CA ARG A 180 2.82 4.62 6.75
C ARG A 180 2.15 5.06 8.05
N LEU A 181 2.19 6.35 8.30
CA LEU A 181 1.34 7.02 9.26
C LEU A 181 0.13 7.59 8.51
N THR A 182 -1.05 7.45 9.08
CA THR A 182 -2.29 7.98 8.49
C THR A 182 -2.95 8.92 9.47
N ARG A 183 -3.44 10.06 9.01
CA ARG A 183 -4.26 10.96 9.80
C ARG A 183 -5.50 11.39 9.03
N TRP A 184 -6.54 11.79 9.75
CA TRP A 184 -7.68 12.44 9.14
C TRP A 184 -7.27 13.77 8.49
N VAL A 185 -7.80 14.00 7.30
CA VAL A 185 -7.64 15.28 6.63
C VAL A 185 -8.43 16.38 7.35
N ASN A 186 -8.07 17.62 7.11
CA ASN A 186 -8.84 18.73 7.61
C ASN A 186 -10.21 18.83 6.90
N PRO A 187 -11.27 19.28 7.56
CA PRO A 187 -12.50 19.66 6.86
C PRO A 187 -12.23 20.73 5.80
N GLY A 188 -12.86 20.61 4.65
CA GLY A 188 -12.65 21.53 3.53
C GLY A 188 -13.09 20.95 2.19
N GLU A 189 -12.71 21.63 1.14
CA GLU A 189 -12.95 21.19 -0.24
C GLU A 189 -11.73 20.48 -0.79
N TYR A 190 -12.00 19.37 -1.48
CA TYR A 190 -11.01 18.50 -2.13
C TYR A 190 -11.38 18.31 -3.58
N THR A 191 -10.40 18.17 -4.42
CA THR A 191 -10.57 17.86 -5.83
C THR A 191 -10.30 16.38 -6.07
N VAL A 192 -11.20 15.72 -6.78
CA VAL A 192 -11.10 14.31 -7.16
C VAL A 192 -10.88 14.23 -8.67
N GLU A 193 -9.83 13.59 -9.10
CA GLU A 193 -9.49 13.35 -10.50
C GLU A 193 -9.36 11.85 -10.75
N LEU A 194 -9.76 11.41 -11.94
CA LEU A 194 -9.65 10.00 -12.35
C LEU A 194 -8.64 9.86 -13.49
N PHE A 195 -7.71 8.93 -13.32
CA PHE A 195 -6.68 8.58 -14.30
C PHE A 195 -6.77 7.10 -14.67
N LYS A 196 -6.33 6.76 -15.87
CA LYS A 196 -5.96 5.42 -16.31
C LYS A 196 -4.47 5.24 -16.08
N ARG A 197 -4.07 4.11 -15.50
CA ARG A 197 -2.66 3.68 -15.40
C ARG A 197 -2.50 2.36 -16.13
N HIS A 198 -1.67 2.33 -17.16
CA HIS A 198 -1.38 1.14 -17.95
C HIS A 198 0.03 1.23 -18.55
N ASN A 199 0.82 0.15 -18.47
CA ASN A 199 2.18 0.05 -19.02
C ASN A 199 3.12 1.20 -18.62
N GLY A 200 3.00 1.69 -17.37
CA GLY A 200 3.81 2.82 -16.87
C GLY A 200 3.29 4.21 -17.26
N GLU A 201 2.28 4.30 -18.12
CA GLU A 201 1.64 5.56 -18.49
C GLU A 201 0.45 5.87 -17.57
N ILE A 202 0.30 7.16 -17.25
CA ILE A 202 -0.82 7.68 -16.47
C ILE A 202 -1.52 8.75 -17.30
N THR A 203 -2.75 8.47 -17.71
CA THR A 203 -3.55 9.37 -18.55
C THR A 203 -4.80 9.83 -17.80
N LYS A 204 -5.04 11.14 -17.76
CA LYS A 204 -6.25 11.70 -17.15
C LYS A 204 -7.47 11.36 -18.02
N ILE A 205 -8.53 10.84 -17.40
CA ILE A 205 -9.73 10.38 -18.10
C ILE A 205 -11.02 11.05 -17.63
N SER A 206 -10.94 11.97 -16.65
CA SER A 206 -12.11 12.75 -16.22
C SER A 206 -11.75 14.19 -15.91
N GLU A 207 -12.73 15.07 -16.02
CA GLU A 207 -12.64 16.41 -15.43
C GLU A 207 -12.61 16.31 -13.90
N PRO A 208 -11.96 17.30 -13.24
CA PRO A 208 -11.93 17.39 -11.78
C PRO A 208 -13.35 17.54 -11.20
N THR A 209 -13.58 16.88 -10.08
CA THR A 209 -14.86 16.97 -9.36
C THR A 209 -14.61 17.36 -7.91
N THR A 210 -15.36 18.31 -7.39
CA THR A 210 -15.24 18.76 -6.01
C THR A 210 -15.91 17.79 -5.04
N LEU A 211 -15.23 17.49 -3.93
CA LEU A 211 -15.69 16.72 -2.79
C LEU A 211 -15.56 17.58 -1.52
N THR A 212 -16.65 17.78 -0.79
CA THR A 212 -16.63 18.49 0.48
C THR A 212 -16.52 17.52 1.65
N VAL A 213 -15.57 17.76 2.55
CA VAL A 213 -15.38 17.03 3.82
C VAL A 213 -15.79 17.93 4.97
N GLU A 214 -16.68 17.45 5.83
CA GLU A 214 -17.16 18.19 6.99
C GLU A 214 -17.12 17.31 8.26
N ARG A 215 -17.01 17.96 9.42
CA ARG A 215 -17.22 17.26 10.70
C ARG A 215 -18.71 17.21 10.99
N ILE A 216 -19.18 16.06 11.48
CA ILE A 216 -20.59 15.90 11.89
C ILE A 216 -20.95 16.79 13.08
N ARG A 217 -19.97 17.11 13.92
CA ARG A 217 -20.10 18.03 15.04
C ARG A 217 -18.87 18.91 15.15
N GLN A 218 -19.08 20.19 15.45
CA GLN A 218 -17.98 21.03 15.89
C GLN A 218 -17.55 20.61 17.29
N GLY A 219 -16.24 20.52 17.51
CA GLY A 219 -15.70 20.25 18.85
C GLY A 219 -15.94 21.45 19.78
N THR A 220 -16.05 21.16 21.07
CA THR A 220 -16.17 22.20 22.12
C THR A 220 -14.89 22.98 22.33
N LEU A 221 -13.74 22.40 21.97
CA LEU A 221 -12.44 23.06 22.03
C LEU A 221 -12.15 23.71 20.67
N VAL A 222 -11.82 25.00 20.71
CA VAL A 222 -11.36 25.71 19.52
C VAL A 222 -9.95 25.21 19.19
N ASN A 223 -9.78 24.68 17.97
CA ASN A 223 -8.45 24.37 17.46
C ASN A 223 -8.13 25.39 16.36
N PRO A 224 -7.46 26.50 16.71
CA PRO A 224 -7.25 27.59 15.77
C PRO A 224 -6.20 27.29 14.68
N GLU A 225 -5.43 26.20 14.82
CA GLU A 225 -4.21 25.99 14.03
C GLU A 225 -4.15 24.62 13.34
N LEU A 226 -5.27 24.18 12.74
CA LEU A 226 -5.30 22.90 12.01
C LEU A 226 -4.19 22.77 10.96
N ASN A 227 -3.83 23.87 10.31
CA ASN A 227 -2.77 23.86 9.28
C ASN A 227 -1.35 23.88 9.86
N SER A 228 -1.14 24.40 11.08
CA SER A 228 0.18 24.40 11.73
C SER A 228 0.61 22.99 12.15
N HIS A 229 -0.34 22.09 12.32
CA HIS A 229 -0.05 20.70 12.67
C HIS A 229 0.52 19.90 11.50
N ASP A 230 0.30 20.30 10.25
CA ASP A 230 0.83 19.57 9.09
C ASP A 230 2.34 19.52 9.12
N LYS A 231 3.00 20.65 9.43
CA LYS A 231 4.44 20.69 9.57
C LYS A 231 4.96 19.76 10.68
N TYR A 232 4.29 19.71 11.83
CA TYR A 232 4.64 18.78 12.91
C TYR A 232 4.61 17.33 12.43
N TYR A 233 3.59 16.96 11.67
CA TYR A 233 3.43 15.61 11.17
C TYR A 233 4.43 15.28 10.05
N GLU A 234 4.78 16.23 9.22
CA GLU A 234 5.84 16.08 8.23
C GLU A 234 7.20 15.86 8.90
N ASP A 235 7.56 16.73 9.84
CA ASP A 235 8.80 16.62 10.62
C ASP A 235 8.88 15.30 11.40
N LEU A 236 7.77 14.87 12.02
CA LEU A 236 7.67 13.59 12.72
C LEU A 236 7.88 12.41 11.77
N THR A 237 7.28 12.47 10.58
CA THR A 237 7.42 11.45 9.55
C THR A 237 8.86 11.34 9.07
N GLU A 238 9.51 12.48 8.81
CA GLU A 238 10.91 12.51 8.41
C GLU A 238 11.82 11.86 9.46
N LEU A 239 11.59 12.15 10.74
CA LEU A 239 12.35 11.52 11.82
C LEU A 239 12.08 10.01 11.92
N TYR A 240 10.82 9.57 11.74
CA TYR A 240 10.50 8.14 11.64
C TYR A 240 11.23 7.46 10.48
N GLN A 241 11.28 8.10 9.31
CA GLN A 241 12.01 7.59 8.16
C GLN A 241 13.50 7.40 8.48
N LYS A 242 14.12 8.42 9.07
CA LYS A 242 15.54 8.36 9.48
C LYS A 242 15.80 7.25 10.50
N VAL A 243 15.00 7.17 11.55
CA VAL A 243 15.13 6.12 12.59
C VAL A 243 14.92 4.73 11.98
N GLY A 244 13.89 4.57 11.12
CA GLY A 244 13.63 3.31 10.41
C GLY A 244 14.76 2.91 9.46
N GLN A 245 15.40 3.87 8.79
CA GLN A 245 16.57 3.63 7.94
C GLN A 245 17.74 3.06 8.73
N TYR A 246 18.08 3.68 9.88
CA TYR A 246 19.14 3.16 10.76
C TYR A 246 18.80 1.79 11.31
N GLY A 247 17.54 1.53 11.68
CA GLY A 247 17.07 0.20 12.08
C GLY A 247 17.32 -0.86 11.01
N SER A 248 16.95 -0.57 9.77
CA SER A 248 17.19 -1.46 8.62
C SER A 248 18.69 -1.67 8.37
N TRP A 249 19.51 -0.62 8.52
CA TRP A 249 20.96 -0.76 8.37
C TRP A 249 21.58 -1.63 9.47
N PHE A 250 21.08 -1.55 10.71
CA PHE A 250 21.52 -2.45 11.77
C PHE A 250 21.16 -3.92 11.50
N GLU A 251 19.96 -4.18 10.94
CA GLU A 251 19.59 -5.53 10.53
C GLU A 251 20.52 -6.07 9.43
N LYS A 252 20.74 -5.27 8.38
CA LYS A 252 21.68 -5.64 7.31
C LYS A 252 23.11 -5.82 7.82
N SER A 253 23.58 -4.96 8.73
CA SER A 253 24.91 -5.10 9.31
C SER A 253 25.05 -6.38 10.15
N ASN A 254 23.98 -6.81 10.81
CA ASN A 254 23.98 -8.07 11.55
C ASN A 254 24.19 -9.27 10.62
N ASP A 255 23.51 -9.29 9.47
CA ASP A 255 23.67 -10.34 8.46
C ASP A 255 25.08 -10.31 7.86
N LYS A 256 25.59 -9.10 7.60
CA LYS A 256 26.96 -8.88 7.12
C LYS A 256 28.01 -9.39 8.13
N LEU A 257 27.86 -9.07 9.41
CA LEU A 257 28.77 -9.58 10.47
C LEU A 257 28.71 -11.11 10.61
N ARG A 258 27.54 -11.72 10.45
CA ARG A 258 27.42 -13.19 10.40
C ARG A 258 28.19 -13.78 9.22
N SER A 259 28.07 -13.17 8.05
CA SER A 259 28.81 -13.56 6.85
C SER A 259 30.31 -13.38 7.05
N PHE A 260 30.76 -12.30 7.67
CA PHE A 260 32.17 -12.08 8.03
C PHE A 260 32.71 -13.16 8.97
N LYS A 261 31.94 -13.56 10.00
CA LYS A 261 32.30 -14.70 10.89
C LYS A 261 32.46 -16.02 10.14
N SER A 262 31.71 -16.21 9.07
CA SER A 262 31.85 -17.38 8.22
C SER A 262 33.04 -17.28 7.27
N SER A 263 33.27 -16.10 6.69
CA SER A 263 34.33 -15.83 5.71
C SER A 263 35.73 -15.82 6.34
N VAL A 264 35.88 -15.29 7.56
CA VAL A 264 37.15 -15.20 8.27
C VAL A 264 37.81 -16.58 8.51
N LYS A 265 37.04 -17.68 8.51
CA LYS A 265 37.55 -19.04 8.65
C LYS A 265 38.51 -19.45 7.53
N TYR A 266 38.42 -18.80 6.39
CA TYR A 266 39.25 -19.09 5.20
C TYR A 266 40.44 -18.12 5.07
N VAL A 267 40.60 -17.18 6.00
CA VAL A 267 41.76 -16.30 6.05
C VAL A 267 42.95 -16.99 6.72
N SER A 268 44.10 -16.93 6.09
CA SER A 268 45.32 -17.58 6.58
C SER A 268 46.17 -16.71 7.51
N GLN A 269 46.08 -15.39 7.41
CA GLN A 269 46.88 -14.45 8.21
C GLN A 269 45.97 -13.50 9.00
N ASN A 270 46.40 -13.11 10.20
CA ASN A 270 45.72 -12.15 11.07
C ASN A 270 44.27 -12.51 11.45
N ARG A 271 43.92 -13.80 11.31
CA ARG A 271 42.54 -14.28 11.55
C ARG A 271 42.01 -13.86 12.93
N VAL A 272 42.76 -14.09 13.99
CA VAL A 272 42.35 -13.82 15.38
C VAL A 272 42.04 -12.36 15.59
N ASP A 273 42.81 -11.45 15.01
CA ASP A 273 42.61 -10.02 15.16
C ASP A 273 41.38 -9.54 14.38
N ILE A 274 41.11 -10.16 13.24
CA ILE A 274 39.88 -9.87 12.45
C ILE A 274 38.66 -10.41 13.19
N GLU A 275 38.69 -11.63 13.76
CA GLU A 275 37.60 -12.15 14.58
C GLU A 275 37.27 -11.25 15.77
N LYS A 276 38.29 -10.77 16.51
CA LYS A 276 38.09 -9.79 17.61
C LYS A 276 37.41 -8.51 17.15
N LYS A 277 37.79 -7.99 15.98
CA LYS A 277 37.14 -6.79 15.43
C LYS A 277 35.67 -7.04 15.07
N ILE A 278 35.35 -8.22 14.51
CA ILE A 278 33.96 -8.59 14.21
C ILE A 278 33.13 -8.73 15.49
N ASP A 279 33.69 -9.32 16.54
CA ASP A 279 33.01 -9.47 17.83
C ASP A 279 32.79 -8.09 18.48
N ALA A 280 33.79 -7.22 18.49
CA ALA A 280 33.65 -5.85 19.00
C ALA A 280 32.55 -5.07 18.27
N LEU A 281 32.47 -5.20 16.94
CA LEU A 281 31.39 -4.58 16.15
C LEU A 281 30.01 -5.18 16.47
N SER A 282 29.93 -6.47 16.80
CA SER A 282 28.68 -7.10 17.21
C SER A 282 28.18 -6.53 18.55
N ASP A 283 29.09 -6.29 19.50
CA ASP A 283 28.77 -5.70 20.81
C ASP A 283 28.39 -4.21 20.68
N GLU A 284 29.13 -3.47 19.85
CA GLU A 284 28.85 -2.06 19.54
C GLU A 284 27.46 -1.93 18.89
N LYS A 285 27.14 -2.79 17.92
CA LYS A 285 25.81 -2.84 17.30
C LYS A 285 24.70 -3.00 18.34
N ASN A 286 24.84 -3.97 19.25
CA ASN A 286 23.83 -4.23 20.28
C ASN A 286 23.64 -3.02 21.18
N THR A 287 24.73 -2.33 21.53
CA THR A 287 24.70 -1.11 22.35
C THR A 287 23.98 0.04 21.64
N LEU A 288 24.31 0.30 20.37
CA LEU A 288 23.71 1.36 19.57
C LEU A 288 22.23 1.08 19.27
N TYR A 289 21.93 -0.17 18.92
CA TYR A 289 20.53 -0.61 18.69
C TYR A 289 19.67 -0.45 19.93
N ALA A 290 20.22 -0.77 21.11
CA ALA A 290 19.51 -0.61 22.37
C ALA A 290 19.19 0.87 22.68
N LYS A 291 20.08 1.80 22.34
CA LYS A 291 19.80 3.25 22.49
C LYS A 291 18.66 3.70 21.56
N LEU A 292 18.50 3.05 20.40
CA LEU A 292 17.49 3.40 19.39
C LEU A 292 16.12 2.75 19.69
N TYR A 293 16.11 1.43 20.00
CA TYR A 293 14.90 0.61 20.13
C TYR A 293 14.72 -0.08 21.50
N GLY A 294 15.70 -0.02 22.39
CA GLY A 294 15.72 -0.74 23.67
C GLY A 294 16.44 -2.09 23.59
N SER A 295 16.83 -2.58 24.75
CA SER A 295 17.50 -3.88 24.89
C SER A 295 16.50 -5.02 24.75
N VAL A 296 16.76 -5.95 23.82
CA VAL A 296 15.91 -7.13 23.62
C VAL A 296 15.91 -7.99 24.89
N SER A 297 17.09 -8.25 25.49
CA SER A 297 17.24 -9.09 26.68
C SER A 297 16.49 -8.53 27.89
N LYS A 298 16.45 -7.21 28.06
CA LYS A 298 15.70 -6.57 29.15
C LYS A 298 14.20 -6.65 28.92
N LYS A 299 13.74 -6.47 27.70
CA LYS A 299 12.33 -6.65 27.30
C LYS A 299 11.84 -8.06 27.57
N ASP A 300 12.65 -9.06 27.28
CA ASP A 300 12.32 -10.49 27.49
C ASP A 300 12.07 -10.83 28.95
N VAL A 301 12.74 -10.14 29.89
CA VAL A 301 12.55 -10.34 31.34
C VAL A 301 11.69 -9.27 32.01
N GLY A 302 11.10 -8.35 31.22
CA GLY A 302 10.23 -7.30 31.73
C GLY A 302 10.96 -6.19 32.53
N GLU A 303 12.27 -6.05 32.36
CA GLU A 303 13.07 -5.00 33.00
C GLU A 303 12.71 -3.63 32.42
N LYS A 304 12.52 -2.64 33.32
CA LYS A 304 12.21 -1.27 32.90
C LYS A 304 13.46 -0.53 32.45
N GLU A 305 13.37 0.09 31.29
CA GLU A 305 14.43 0.94 30.73
C GLU A 305 13.96 2.40 30.60
N PRO A 306 14.91 3.37 30.57
CA PRO A 306 14.59 4.72 30.12
C PRO A 306 14.00 4.69 28.69
N GLN A 307 13.08 5.62 28.42
CA GLN A 307 12.46 5.71 27.10
C GLN A 307 13.51 5.93 25.99
N THR A 308 13.46 5.07 25.01
CA THR A 308 14.31 5.10 23.83
C THR A 308 13.87 6.18 22.83
N ILE A 309 14.65 6.38 21.78
CA ILE A 309 14.27 7.26 20.66
C ILE A 309 12.95 6.81 20.07
N PHE A 310 12.80 5.51 19.83
CA PHE A 310 11.58 4.95 19.22
C PHE A 310 10.37 5.06 20.15
N ASP A 311 10.53 4.85 21.46
CA ASP A 311 9.44 5.02 22.44
C ASP A 311 8.93 6.46 22.44
N ARG A 312 9.84 7.43 22.39
CA ARG A 312 9.47 8.84 22.32
C ARG A 312 8.78 9.22 21.01
N LEU A 313 9.23 8.66 19.89
CA LEU A 313 8.53 8.81 18.62
C LEU A 313 7.13 8.20 18.67
N SER A 314 6.99 7.03 19.29
CA SER A 314 5.70 6.36 19.47
C SER A 314 4.76 7.21 20.33
N ASN A 315 5.25 7.84 21.40
CA ASN A 315 4.48 8.77 22.20
C ASN A 315 4.11 10.02 21.39
N ALA A 316 5.04 10.60 20.63
CA ALA A 316 4.79 11.74 19.76
C ALA A 316 3.67 11.45 18.73
N ARG A 317 3.61 10.21 18.23
CA ARG A 317 2.54 9.72 17.35
C ARG A 317 1.20 9.57 18.06
N GLY A 318 1.14 9.42 19.36
CA GLY A 318 -0.07 9.04 20.10
C GLY A 318 -1.28 9.94 19.90
N GLY A 319 -1.10 11.24 19.61
CA GLY A 319 -2.15 12.18 19.26
C GLY A 319 -2.71 12.06 17.84
N TRP A 320 -2.11 11.23 17.03
CA TRP A 320 -2.38 11.09 15.59
C TRP A 320 -3.71 10.38 15.28
N TYR A 321 -4.05 9.33 16.04
CA TYR A 321 -5.20 8.48 15.76
C TYR A 321 -6.45 8.81 16.55
N SER A 322 -6.29 9.37 17.74
CA SER A 322 -7.37 9.43 18.72
C SER A 322 -8.00 10.82 18.85
N SER A 323 -7.38 11.83 18.26
CA SER A 323 -7.83 13.22 18.42
C SER A 323 -7.83 13.99 17.11
N SER A 324 -8.96 14.65 16.84
CA SER A 324 -9.09 15.63 15.77
C SER A 324 -8.50 17.00 16.16
N TYR A 325 -7.97 17.15 17.37
CA TYR A 325 -7.42 18.41 17.88
C TYR A 325 -5.92 18.59 17.62
N GLY A 326 -5.26 17.56 17.07
CA GLY A 326 -3.82 17.59 16.81
C GLY A 326 -2.96 17.18 18.00
N PRO A 327 -1.63 17.38 17.90
CA PRO A 327 -0.70 16.97 18.92
C PRO A 327 -0.83 17.83 20.18
N THR A 328 -0.75 17.20 21.36
CA THR A 328 -0.65 17.91 22.63
C THR A 328 0.77 18.43 22.85
N LYS A 329 0.96 19.34 23.81
CA LYS A 329 2.29 19.80 24.25
C LYS A 329 3.20 18.63 24.67
N LEU A 330 2.64 17.57 25.23
CA LEU A 330 3.41 16.38 25.60
C LEU A 330 3.93 15.63 24.36
N HIS A 331 3.09 15.48 23.32
CA HIS A 331 3.50 14.86 22.07
C HIS A 331 4.62 15.65 21.39
N MET A 332 4.49 16.99 21.33
CA MET A 332 5.52 17.88 20.78
C MET A 332 6.83 17.76 21.55
N LYS A 333 6.78 17.81 22.90
CA LYS A 333 7.95 17.64 23.74
C LYS A 333 8.61 16.26 23.54
N SER A 334 7.82 15.21 23.38
CA SER A 334 8.33 13.85 23.14
C SER A 334 9.07 13.77 21.79
N TYR A 335 8.54 14.43 20.77
CA TYR A 335 9.20 14.56 19.46
C TYR A 335 10.54 15.33 19.58
N ASP A 336 10.55 16.48 20.26
CA ASP A 336 11.77 17.29 20.43
C ASP A 336 12.87 16.49 21.13
N MET A 337 12.51 15.76 22.20
CA MET A 337 13.44 14.88 22.89
C MET A 337 13.96 13.74 22.02
N ALA A 338 13.08 13.10 21.22
CA ALA A 338 13.51 12.07 20.28
C ALA A 338 14.49 12.61 19.25
N LYS A 339 14.20 13.78 18.71
CA LYS A 339 15.05 14.48 17.72
C LYS A 339 16.43 14.80 18.30
N GLU A 340 16.50 15.37 19.48
CA GLU A 340 17.78 15.66 20.17
C GLU A 340 18.58 14.39 20.44
N MET A 341 17.93 13.33 20.94
CA MET A 341 18.59 12.05 21.20
C MET A 341 19.13 11.44 19.89
N PHE A 342 18.38 11.50 18.80
CA PHE A 342 18.79 10.99 17.51
C PHE A 342 20.00 11.78 16.94
N ILE A 343 19.97 13.12 17.03
CA ILE A 343 21.07 13.97 16.56
C ILE A 343 22.37 13.64 17.32
N ARG A 344 22.28 13.39 18.64
CA ARG A 344 23.46 13.01 19.45
C ARG A 344 23.98 11.62 19.12
N LEU A 345 23.09 10.66 18.82
CA LEU A 345 23.46 9.27 18.56
C LEU A 345 23.94 9.05 17.12
N LYS A 346 23.49 9.88 16.17
CA LYS A 346 23.78 9.73 14.75
C LYS A 346 25.26 9.57 14.41
N PRO A 347 26.19 10.42 14.93
CA PRO A 347 27.63 10.27 14.63
C PRO A 347 28.22 8.92 15.07
N GLU A 348 27.77 8.37 16.23
CA GLU A 348 28.23 7.07 16.71
C GLU A 348 27.75 5.95 15.77
N MET A 349 26.50 6.03 15.32
CA MET A 349 25.93 5.06 14.37
C MET A 349 26.63 5.13 13.00
N ASP A 350 26.89 6.32 12.49
CA ASP A 350 27.60 6.50 11.21
C ASP A 350 29.01 5.91 11.27
N ALA A 351 29.75 6.18 12.35
CA ALA A 351 31.08 5.63 12.57
C ALA A 351 31.05 4.08 12.65
N TYR A 352 30.05 3.52 13.29
CA TYR A 352 29.84 2.07 13.35
C TYR A 352 29.71 1.46 11.95
N PHE A 353 28.85 2.01 11.07
CA PHE A 353 28.65 1.49 9.72
C PHE A 353 29.91 1.64 8.85
N GLU A 354 30.65 2.73 9.01
CA GLU A 354 31.97 2.85 8.37
C GLU A 354 32.94 1.76 8.82
N ASN A 355 32.97 1.44 10.13
CA ASN A 355 33.83 0.41 10.66
C ASN A 355 33.45 -1.00 10.17
N VAL A 356 32.15 -1.29 10.03
CA VAL A 356 31.68 -2.55 9.40
C VAL A 356 32.21 -2.65 7.97
N ASN A 357 32.13 -1.58 7.19
CA ASN A 357 32.64 -1.57 5.82
C ASN A 357 34.19 -1.72 5.77
N LYS A 358 34.91 -1.11 6.71
CA LYS A 358 36.37 -1.27 6.82
C LYS A 358 36.78 -2.73 7.10
N VAL A 359 36.04 -3.41 7.97
CA VAL A 359 36.32 -4.85 8.26
C VAL A 359 36.02 -5.71 7.04
N GLY A 360 34.98 -5.41 6.24
CA GLY A 360 34.74 -6.06 4.96
C GLY A 360 35.93 -5.96 4.00
N LYS A 361 36.49 -4.75 3.84
CA LYS A 361 37.70 -4.53 3.01
C LYS A 361 38.93 -5.30 3.54
N ILE A 362 39.14 -5.31 4.85
CA ILE A 362 40.26 -6.08 5.46
C ILE A 362 40.10 -7.59 5.15
N LEU A 363 38.89 -8.12 5.17
CA LEU A 363 38.63 -9.52 4.81
C LEU A 363 38.93 -9.81 3.34
N GLU A 364 38.50 -8.93 2.43
CA GLU A 364 38.79 -9.03 1.00
C GLU A 364 40.30 -9.02 0.73
N GLU A 365 41.02 -8.05 1.32
CA GLU A 365 42.49 -7.91 1.21
C GLU A 365 43.23 -9.14 1.79
N ALA A 366 42.66 -9.77 2.81
CA ALA A 366 43.19 -11.01 3.40
C ALA A 366 42.83 -12.27 2.61
N GLY A 367 42.20 -12.16 1.46
CA GLY A 367 41.83 -13.27 0.58
C GLY A 367 40.65 -14.11 1.05
N ALA A 368 39.77 -13.53 1.89
CA ALA A 368 38.53 -14.17 2.28
C ALA A 368 37.56 -14.27 1.09
N PRO A 369 36.66 -15.27 1.08
CA PRO A 369 35.58 -15.35 0.11
C PRO A 369 34.72 -14.10 0.10
N ILE A 370 34.33 -13.64 -1.10
CA ILE A 370 33.47 -12.46 -1.26
C ILE A 370 32.13 -12.70 -0.58
N VAL A 371 31.70 -11.74 0.22
CA VAL A 371 30.36 -11.72 0.83
C VAL A 371 29.45 -10.95 -0.12
N LEU A 372 28.45 -11.62 -0.67
CA LEU A 372 27.42 -11.00 -1.50
C LEU A 372 26.43 -10.25 -0.61
N ASP A 373 26.13 -8.98 -0.96
CA ASP A 373 25.15 -8.12 -0.26
C ASP A 373 23.71 -8.52 -0.57
#